data_6183e37822a14b6fbe73c012b21bd0fa
#
_entry.id   6183e37822a14b6fbe73c012b21bd0fa
#
_cell.length_a   1.000
_cell.length_b   1.000
_cell.length_c   1.000
_cell.angle_alpha   90.00
_cell.angle_beta   90.00
_cell.angle_gamma   90.00
#
_symmetry.space_group_name_H-M   'P 1'
#
loop_
_entity.id
_entity.type
_entity.pdbx_description
1 polymer ?
#
loop_
_entity_poly.entity_id
_entity_poly.type
_entity_poly.pdbx_seq_one_letter_code
_entity_poly.pdbx_strand_id
1 'polypeptide(L)'
;MLKSKIATPLALAVLVALSGCAKKEPAAEAAKAPEAPAATAAPQMPAGHPVAEPGAEVDLSGIAKADGGKTVAEVFAEKAALAGQPVTVRGKVVKVNAGIMGKNWLHVRDGSGAEGTNDLTVTTAGELPGLGATVVVTGPVTLDKDFGAGYVYDVIVEDAEVKVEAAGS
;
A
#
# COMPACT_ATOMS: atom_id res chain seq x y z
N MET A 1 6.65 15.60 -51.23
CA MET A 1 7.38 16.88 -51.34
C MET A 1 6.99 17.70 -50.12
N LEU A 2 7.77 17.87 -49.15
CA LEU A 2 8.60 19.01 -48.80
C LEU A 2 9.48 18.63 -47.59
N LYS A 3 10.75 18.64 -47.80
CA LYS A 3 11.82 18.52 -46.80
C LYS A 3 11.99 19.88 -46.10
N SER A 4 12.18 19.91 -44.79
CA SER A 4 12.94 20.99 -44.17
C SER A 4 13.78 20.44 -43.04
N LYS A 5 15.07 20.51 -43.30
CA LYS A 5 16.19 20.36 -42.37
C LYS A 5 16.51 21.74 -41.81
N ILE A 6 17.00 21.83 -40.60
CA ILE A 6 18.00 22.84 -40.08
C ILE A 6 18.31 22.33 -38.66
N ALA A 7 19.44 21.66 -38.33
CA ALA A 7 20.82 22.11 -38.19
C ALA A 7 21.07 23.03 -36.99
N THR A 8 21.57 22.46 -35.88
CA THR A 8 22.78 22.62 -35.03
C THR A 8 23.45 24.03 -34.97
N PRO A 9 24.43 24.25 -34.09
CA PRO A 9 24.66 24.07 -32.63
C PRO A 9 25.12 25.39 -31.96
N LEU A 10 25.31 25.45 -30.65
CA LEU A 10 26.43 26.25 -30.10
C LEU A 10 26.82 25.83 -28.69
N ALA A 11 28.03 25.36 -28.59
CA ALA A 11 28.76 25.15 -27.34
C ALA A 11 29.21 26.49 -26.76
N LEU A 12 29.16 26.64 -25.44
CA LEU A 12 30.01 27.59 -24.76
C LEU A 12 30.51 27.02 -23.45
N ALA A 13 31.77 26.66 -23.46
CA ALA A 13 32.60 26.36 -22.31
C ALA A 13 33.02 27.67 -21.64
N VAL A 14 32.86 27.75 -20.32
CA VAL A 14 33.61 28.73 -19.51
C VAL A 14 34.29 28.01 -18.37
N LEU A 15 35.57 27.95 -18.48
CA LEU A 15 36.55 27.48 -17.49
C LEU A 15 36.98 28.71 -16.68
N VAL A 16 36.84 28.66 -15.35
CA VAL A 16 37.63 29.54 -14.47
C VAL A 16 38.18 28.73 -13.32
N ALA A 17 39.49 28.70 -13.33
CA ALA A 17 40.34 28.10 -12.31
C ALA A 17 40.80 29.16 -11.26
N LEU A 18 41.48 28.64 -10.24
CA LEU A 18 42.39 29.27 -9.28
C LEU A 18 41.71 29.86 -8.01
N SER A 19 42.15 29.66 -6.85
CA SER A 19 43.37 29.21 -6.16
C SER A 19 43.18 29.58 -4.68
N GLY A 20 43.78 28.87 -3.79
CA GLY A 20 43.95 29.41 -2.44
C GLY A 20 44.26 28.34 -1.37
N CYS A 21 45.54 28.08 -1.20
CA CYS A 21 46.17 27.35 -0.11
C CYS A 21 45.90 27.90 1.28
N ALA A 22 45.88 27.04 2.29
CA ALA A 22 46.79 27.01 3.45
C ALA A 22 46.25 26.02 4.50
N LYS A 23 46.81 24.90 4.66
CA LYS A 23 47.78 24.31 5.58
C LYS A 23 47.73 24.87 7.03
N LYS A 24 47.23 24.00 7.92
CA LYS A 24 47.83 23.79 9.24
C LYS A 24 47.22 22.61 9.98
N GLU A 25 47.94 21.49 10.03
CA GLU A 25 47.97 20.58 11.18
C GLU A 25 49.09 21.07 12.10
N PRO A 26 49.05 20.84 13.39
CA PRO A 26 49.29 19.54 13.99
C PRO A 26 48.61 19.30 15.35
N ALA A 27 48.81 18.07 15.77
CA ALA A 27 48.97 17.53 17.10
C ALA A 27 47.77 16.84 17.74
N ALA A 28 48.01 15.56 17.86
CA ALA A 28 47.42 14.56 18.71
C ALA A 28 47.10 15.05 20.13
N GLU A 29 45.95 14.68 20.63
CA GLU A 29 45.76 14.35 22.03
C GLU A 29 44.72 13.23 22.15
N ALA A 30 45.15 12.12 22.68
CA ALA A 30 44.34 10.98 23.04
C ALA A 30 43.49 11.33 24.25
N ALA A 31 42.17 11.26 24.10
CA ALA A 31 41.28 11.16 25.25
C ALA A 31 39.94 10.56 24.87
N LYS A 32 39.73 9.36 25.41
CA LYS A 32 38.47 8.84 25.92
C LYS A 32 37.32 8.66 24.93
N ALA A 33 37.05 7.42 24.58
CA ALA A 33 35.81 7.00 23.97
C ALA A 33 34.59 7.52 24.76
N PRO A 34 33.67 8.20 24.11
CA PRO A 34 32.32 8.32 24.66
C PRO A 34 31.55 7.05 24.32
N GLU A 35 30.93 6.53 25.34
CA GLU A 35 29.84 5.55 25.30
C GLU A 35 28.94 5.71 24.07
N ALA A 36 28.58 4.62 23.45
CA ALA A 36 27.56 4.55 22.44
C ALA A 36 26.29 5.23 22.96
N PRO A 37 25.73 6.21 22.22
CA PRO A 37 24.40 6.65 22.54
C PRO A 37 23.44 5.48 22.29
N ALA A 38 22.65 5.22 23.32
CA ALA A 38 21.56 4.29 23.35
C ALA A 38 20.79 4.31 22.03
N ALA A 39 20.43 3.11 21.58
CA ALA A 39 19.50 2.89 20.50
C ALA A 39 18.39 3.94 20.53
N THR A 40 18.38 4.78 19.50
CA THR A 40 17.25 5.68 19.25
C THR A 40 16.03 4.78 19.09
N ALA A 41 15.16 4.82 20.08
CA ALA A 41 13.88 4.14 20.05
C ALA A 41 13.22 4.46 18.71
N ALA A 42 12.87 3.42 17.97
CA ALA A 42 11.99 3.55 16.83
C ALA A 42 10.78 4.40 17.24
N PRO A 43 10.25 5.26 16.35
CA PRO A 43 9.08 6.04 16.67
C PRO A 43 8.00 5.08 17.16
N GLN A 44 7.63 5.22 18.43
CA GLN A 44 6.47 4.51 18.96
C GLN A 44 5.27 5.07 18.24
N MET A 45 4.66 4.25 17.41
CA MET A 45 3.37 4.55 16.82
C MET A 45 2.40 4.87 17.95
N PRO A 46 1.56 5.91 17.83
CA PRO A 46 0.60 6.24 18.86
C PRO A 46 -0.23 5.03 19.23
N ALA A 47 -0.23 4.66 20.49
CA ALA A 47 -1.10 3.61 21.03
C ALA A 47 -2.55 4.07 20.89
N GLY A 48 -3.24 3.61 19.86
CA GLY A 48 -4.62 3.99 19.55
C GLY A 48 -5.24 3.18 18.43
N HIS A 49 -4.44 2.40 17.72
CA HIS A 49 -4.99 1.45 16.78
C HIS A 49 -5.21 0.12 17.50
N PRO A 50 -6.43 -0.44 17.46
CA PRO A 50 -6.57 -1.84 17.83
C PRO A 50 -5.60 -2.60 16.92
N VAL A 51 -4.49 -3.06 17.51
CA VAL A 51 -3.66 -4.08 16.87
C VAL A 51 -4.66 -5.19 16.61
N ALA A 52 -4.98 -5.42 15.34
CA ALA A 52 -5.80 -6.56 15.02
C ALA A 52 -5.05 -7.75 15.57
N GLU A 53 -5.66 -8.43 16.52
CA GLU A 53 -5.21 -9.75 16.91
C GLU A 53 -4.99 -10.55 15.61
N PRO A 54 -3.96 -11.41 15.53
CA PRO A 54 -3.79 -12.29 14.39
C PRO A 54 -5.15 -12.95 14.18
N GLY A 55 -5.83 -12.55 13.09
CA GLY A 55 -7.21 -12.94 12.84
C GLY A 55 -7.30 -14.46 12.94
N ALA A 56 -8.38 -14.96 13.54
CA ALA A 56 -8.67 -16.37 13.51
C ALA A 56 -8.31 -16.90 12.12
N GLU A 57 -7.58 -18.01 12.06
CA GLU A 57 -7.19 -18.63 10.79
C GLU A 57 -8.47 -18.93 10.01
N VAL A 58 -8.78 -18.08 9.05
CA VAL A 58 -9.94 -18.28 8.18
C VAL A 58 -9.51 -19.27 7.11
N ASP A 59 -10.22 -20.37 6.99
CA ASP A 59 -10.01 -21.34 5.91
C ASP A 59 -10.35 -20.68 4.57
N LEU A 60 -9.33 -20.45 3.74
CA LEU A 60 -9.45 -19.87 2.40
C LEU A 60 -9.54 -20.90 1.30
N SER A 61 -9.66 -22.19 1.63
CA SER A 61 -9.78 -23.25 0.64
C SER A 61 -11.12 -23.20 -0.09
N GLY A 62 -11.10 -23.58 -1.37
CA GLY A 62 -12.32 -23.72 -2.16
C GLY A 62 -13.03 -22.43 -2.57
N ILE A 63 -12.37 -21.28 -2.44
CA ILE A 63 -12.94 -20.01 -2.91
C ILE A 63 -12.76 -19.91 -4.42
N ALA A 64 -13.84 -20.13 -5.17
CA ALA A 64 -13.83 -19.92 -6.60
C ALA A 64 -13.92 -18.42 -6.93
N LYS A 65 -13.24 -18.01 -7.99
CA LYS A 65 -13.36 -16.64 -8.52
C LYS A 65 -14.82 -16.34 -8.89
N ALA A 66 -15.28 -15.11 -8.65
CA ALA A 66 -16.60 -14.67 -9.09
C ALA A 66 -16.70 -14.67 -10.62
N ASP A 67 -17.88 -14.97 -11.15
CA ASP A 67 -18.12 -14.94 -12.60
C ASP A 67 -17.83 -13.54 -13.16
N GLY A 68 -16.95 -13.48 -14.17
CA GLY A 68 -16.50 -12.20 -14.73
C GLY A 68 -15.64 -11.35 -13.79
N GLY A 69 -15.37 -11.83 -12.57
CA GLY A 69 -14.59 -11.12 -11.57
C GLY A 69 -13.07 -11.38 -11.68
N LYS A 70 -12.36 -10.94 -10.66
CA LYS A 70 -10.92 -11.14 -10.50
C LYS A 70 -10.60 -11.79 -9.17
N THR A 71 -9.44 -12.45 -9.09
CA THR A 71 -8.86 -12.85 -7.82
C THR A 71 -8.17 -11.65 -7.17
N VAL A 72 -7.91 -11.74 -5.86
CA VAL A 72 -7.13 -10.72 -5.16
C VAL A 72 -5.76 -10.52 -5.83
N ALA A 73 -5.07 -11.61 -6.16
CA ALA A 73 -3.78 -11.55 -6.86
C ALA A 73 -3.87 -10.85 -8.22
N GLU A 74 -4.92 -11.11 -9.03
CA GLU A 74 -5.14 -10.46 -10.31
C GLU A 74 -5.39 -8.95 -10.15
N VAL A 75 -6.11 -8.53 -9.12
CA VAL A 75 -6.32 -7.09 -8.84
C VAL A 75 -4.99 -6.40 -8.59
N PHE A 76 -4.10 -6.97 -7.79
CA PHE A 76 -2.77 -6.40 -7.56
C PHE A 76 -1.88 -6.45 -8.80
N ALA A 77 -1.90 -7.55 -9.55
CA ALA A 77 -1.09 -7.71 -10.76
C ALA A 77 -1.50 -6.74 -11.88
N GLU A 78 -2.79 -6.46 -12.01
CA GLU A 78 -3.34 -5.62 -13.06
C GLU A 78 -3.72 -4.21 -12.56
N LYS A 79 -3.31 -3.82 -11.35
CA LYS A 79 -3.73 -2.59 -10.66
C LYS A 79 -3.70 -1.35 -11.55
N ALA A 80 -2.64 -1.18 -12.35
CA ALA A 80 -2.50 0.00 -13.21
C ALA A 80 -3.60 0.09 -14.29
N ALA A 81 -4.06 -1.05 -14.81
CA ALA A 81 -5.15 -1.11 -15.78
C ALA A 81 -6.53 -0.99 -15.12
N LEU A 82 -6.62 -1.32 -13.83
CA LEU A 82 -7.86 -1.31 -13.06
C LEU A 82 -8.10 0.01 -12.32
N ALA A 83 -7.16 0.93 -12.34
CA ALA A 83 -7.29 2.21 -11.66
C ALA A 83 -8.58 2.95 -12.08
N GLY A 84 -9.45 3.24 -11.12
CA GLY A 84 -10.74 3.87 -11.34
C GLY A 84 -11.80 2.95 -11.97
N GLN A 85 -11.48 1.70 -12.29
CA GLN A 85 -12.43 0.74 -12.86
C GLN A 85 -13.10 -0.08 -11.76
N PRO A 86 -14.37 -0.44 -11.93
CA PRO A 86 -15.03 -1.37 -11.02
C PRO A 86 -14.46 -2.79 -11.20
N VAL A 87 -14.19 -3.45 -10.09
CA VAL A 87 -13.83 -4.87 -10.06
C VAL A 87 -14.82 -5.64 -9.21
N THR A 88 -14.98 -6.91 -9.51
CA THR A 88 -15.74 -7.86 -8.69
C THR A 88 -14.78 -8.91 -8.16
N VAL A 89 -14.72 -9.06 -6.83
CA VAL A 89 -13.86 -10.02 -6.15
C VAL A 89 -14.69 -10.86 -5.18
N ARG A 90 -14.53 -12.17 -5.23
CA ARG A 90 -15.09 -13.10 -4.26
C ARG A 90 -14.01 -13.54 -3.30
N GLY A 91 -14.31 -13.50 -2.00
CA GLY A 91 -13.35 -13.91 -0.99
C GLY A 91 -13.99 -14.05 0.38
N LYS A 92 -13.17 -14.33 1.37
CA LYS A 92 -13.56 -14.36 2.78
C LYS A 92 -13.08 -13.13 3.52
N VAL A 93 -13.92 -12.66 4.42
CA VAL A 93 -13.62 -11.55 5.32
C VAL A 93 -12.69 -12.06 6.42
N VAL A 94 -11.46 -11.55 6.43
CA VAL A 94 -10.44 -11.92 7.41
C VAL A 94 -10.23 -10.88 8.51
N LYS A 95 -10.72 -9.65 8.28
CA LYS A 95 -10.69 -8.57 9.27
C LYS A 95 -11.79 -7.57 8.97
N VAL A 96 -12.34 -6.99 10.04
CA VAL A 96 -13.36 -5.93 9.96
C VAL A 96 -13.05 -4.82 10.95
N ASN A 97 -13.28 -3.57 10.52
CA ASN A 97 -13.21 -2.39 11.38
C ASN A 97 -14.41 -1.51 11.07
N ALA A 98 -15.26 -1.29 12.06
CA ALA A 98 -16.48 -0.52 11.90
C ALA A 98 -16.26 0.97 12.11
N GLY A 99 -16.92 1.79 11.32
CA GLY A 99 -17.11 3.23 11.58
C GLY A 99 -15.85 4.10 11.48
N ILE A 100 -14.75 3.60 10.90
CA ILE A 100 -13.54 4.39 10.73
C ILE A 100 -13.75 5.38 9.58
N MET A 101 -13.63 6.68 9.87
CA MET A 101 -13.86 7.77 8.90
C MET A 101 -15.26 7.71 8.26
N GLY A 102 -16.26 7.23 9.03
CA GLY A 102 -17.65 7.12 8.56
C GLY A 102 -17.91 5.94 7.63
N LYS A 103 -16.96 5.03 7.46
CA LYS A 103 -17.07 3.83 6.62
C LYS A 103 -16.73 2.57 7.40
N ASN A 104 -17.21 1.45 6.91
CA ASN A 104 -16.79 0.12 7.36
C ASN A 104 -15.62 -0.36 6.49
N TRP A 105 -14.65 -0.97 7.11
CA TRP A 105 -13.42 -1.44 6.48
C TRP A 105 -13.33 -2.95 6.59
N LEU A 106 -13.06 -3.59 5.48
CA LEU A 106 -12.95 -5.04 5.36
C LEU A 106 -11.59 -5.39 4.79
N HIS A 107 -11.03 -6.50 5.24
CA HIS A 107 -9.94 -7.18 4.56
C HIS A 107 -10.49 -8.47 3.98
N VAL A 108 -10.31 -8.66 2.70
CA VAL A 108 -10.84 -9.79 1.94
C VAL A 108 -9.70 -10.58 1.33
N ARG A 109 -9.72 -11.90 1.54
CA ARG A 109 -8.76 -12.83 0.96
C ARG A 109 -9.49 -13.95 0.23
N ASP A 110 -8.91 -14.46 -0.84
CA ASP A 110 -9.43 -15.58 -1.63
C ASP A 110 -8.46 -16.74 -1.75
N GLY A 111 -7.34 -16.69 -1.01
CA GLY A 111 -6.29 -17.69 -1.06
C GLY A 111 -5.29 -17.49 -2.20
N SER A 112 -5.49 -16.50 -3.07
CA SER A 112 -4.53 -16.14 -4.12
C SER A 112 -3.52 -15.11 -3.64
N GLY A 113 -2.43 -14.94 -4.40
CA GLY A 113 -1.39 -13.98 -4.11
C GLY A 113 -0.35 -14.46 -3.08
N ALA A 114 0.63 -13.62 -2.83
CA ALA A 114 1.65 -13.81 -1.82
C ALA A 114 1.55 -12.71 -0.75
N GLU A 115 2.36 -12.75 0.26
CA GLU A 115 2.44 -11.68 1.26
C GLU A 115 2.56 -10.31 0.58
N GLY A 116 1.71 -9.36 0.99
CA GLY A 116 1.60 -8.03 0.38
C GLY A 116 0.65 -7.92 -0.81
N THR A 117 0.22 -9.05 -1.41
CA THR A 117 -0.72 -9.08 -2.56
C THR A 117 -1.88 -10.07 -2.38
N ASN A 118 -2.05 -10.60 -1.18
CA ASN A 118 -3.04 -11.61 -0.84
C ASN A 118 -4.19 -11.08 0.05
N ASP A 119 -4.21 -9.77 0.30
CA ASP A 119 -5.16 -9.12 1.20
C ASP A 119 -5.68 -7.84 0.53
N LEU A 120 -6.95 -7.83 0.18
CA LEU A 120 -7.59 -6.68 -0.46
C LEU A 120 -8.35 -5.87 0.58
N THR A 121 -7.93 -4.64 0.79
CA THR A 121 -8.66 -3.68 1.61
C THR A 121 -9.85 -3.13 0.85
N VAL A 122 -11.00 -3.09 1.52
CA VAL A 122 -12.28 -2.65 0.96
C VAL A 122 -12.97 -1.71 1.94
N THR A 123 -13.52 -0.61 1.45
CA THR A 123 -14.43 0.23 2.23
C THR A 123 -15.86 0.10 1.74
N THR A 124 -16.81 0.15 2.64
CA THR A 124 -18.25 0.13 2.33
C THR A 124 -19.04 0.99 3.31
N ALA A 125 -20.14 1.54 2.85
CA ALA A 125 -21.15 2.18 3.70
C ALA A 125 -22.27 1.19 4.10
N GLY A 126 -22.27 -0.01 3.53
CA GLY A 126 -23.27 -1.05 3.79
C GLY A 126 -23.08 -1.80 5.10
N GLU A 127 -23.83 -2.87 5.25
CA GLU A 127 -23.73 -3.77 6.40
C GLU A 127 -22.32 -4.38 6.53
N LEU A 128 -21.89 -4.56 7.78
CA LEU A 128 -20.60 -5.14 8.08
C LEU A 128 -20.75 -6.67 8.16
N PRO A 129 -20.17 -7.45 7.24
CA PRO A 129 -20.22 -8.91 7.33
C PRO A 129 -19.33 -9.40 8.48
N GLY A 130 -19.70 -10.57 9.02
CA GLY A 130 -18.90 -11.22 10.06
C GLY A 130 -17.55 -11.74 9.54
N LEU A 131 -16.61 -11.97 10.46
CA LEU A 131 -15.36 -12.66 10.16
C LEU A 131 -15.66 -14.06 9.57
N GLY A 132 -14.87 -14.49 8.59
CA GLY A 132 -15.05 -15.76 7.90
C GLY A 132 -16.20 -15.80 6.89
N ALA A 133 -17.04 -14.76 6.83
CA ALA A 133 -18.10 -14.69 5.84
C ALA A 133 -17.52 -14.72 4.42
N THR A 134 -18.17 -15.47 3.53
CA THR A 134 -17.88 -15.42 2.09
C THR A 134 -18.66 -14.28 1.47
N VAL A 135 -17.97 -13.38 0.82
CA VAL A 135 -18.54 -12.16 0.22
C VAL A 135 -18.16 -12.03 -1.24
N VAL A 136 -19.03 -11.36 -1.99
CA VAL A 136 -18.70 -10.77 -3.29
C VAL A 136 -18.67 -9.27 -3.11
N VAL A 137 -17.54 -8.68 -3.45
CA VAL A 137 -17.26 -7.24 -3.36
C VAL A 137 -17.24 -6.68 -4.76
N THR A 138 -17.96 -5.59 -5.01
CA THR A 138 -17.93 -4.88 -6.29
C THR A 138 -17.73 -3.38 -6.04
N GLY A 139 -16.69 -2.80 -6.61
CA GLY A 139 -16.41 -1.37 -6.44
C GLY A 139 -15.20 -0.90 -7.23
N PRO A 140 -14.97 0.43 -7.30
CA PRO A 140 -13.85 1.00 -8.02
C PRO A 140 -12.52 0.74 -7.29
N VAL A 141 -11.49 0.46 -8.07
CA VAL A 141 -10.11 0.33 -7.58
C VAL A 141 -9.48 1.71 -7.48
N THR A 142 -8.99 2.06 -6.31
CA THR A 142 -8.18 3.27 -6.08
C THR A 142 -6.74 2.85 -5.79
N LEU A 143 -5.78 3.54 -6.38
CA LEU A 143 -4.36 3.31 -6.17
C LEU A 143 -3.75 4.41 -5.32
N ASP A 144 -2.68 4.05 -4.60
CA ASP A 144 -1.84 4.97 -3.83
C ASP A 144 -2.67 5.91 -2.92
N LYS A 145 -3.72 5.35 -2.31
CA LYS A 145 -4.64 6.13 -1.48
C LYS A 145 -4.01 6.43 -0.14
N ASP A 146 -3.83 7.70 0.13
CA ASP A 146 -3.39 8.20 1.44
C ASP A 146 -4.59 8.80 2.19
N PHE A 147 -4.91 8.24 3.35
CA PHE A 147 -5.93 8.74 4.27
C PHE A 147 -5.33 9.64 5.36
N GLY A 148 -4.05 9.92 5.29
CA GLY A 148 -3.31 10.65 6.33
C GLY A 148 -2.88 9.75 7.50
N ALA A 149 -2.12 10.34 8.44
CA ALA A 149 -1.61 9.65 9.63
C ALA A 149 -0.83 8.34 9.36
N GLY A 150 -0.29 8.18 8.14
CA GLY A 150 0.48 7.00 7.74
C GLY A 150 -0.37 5.85 7.18
N TYR A 151 -1.66 6.06 6.97
CA TYR A 151 -2.54 5.06 6.33
C TYR A 151 -2.49 5.20 4.81
N VAL A 152 -1.55 4.51 4.19
CA VAL A 152 -1.39 4.48 2.74
C VAL A 152 -1.70 3.08 2.21
N TYR A 153 -2.50 3.01 1.16
CA TYR A 153 -2.89 1.77 0.51
C TYR A 153 -2.49 1.80 -0.96
N ASP A 154 -1.63 0.89 -1.34
CA ASP A 154 -1.20 0.70 -2.74
C ASP A 154 -2.38 0.34 -3.65
N VAL A 155 -3.29 -0.50 -3.14
CA VAL A 155 -4.55 -0.87 -3.79
C VAL A 155 -5.65 -0.93 -2.75
N ILE A 156 -6.77 -0.28 -3.03
CA ILE A 156 -7.99 -0.34 -2.21
C ILE A 156 -9.23 -0.30 -3.10
N VAL A 157 -10.29 -0.99 -2.70
CA VAL A 157 -11.61 -0.86 -3.35
C VAL A 157 -12.47 0.01 -2.45
N GLU A 158 -12.82 1.20 -2.95
CA GLU A 158 -13.58 2.18 -2.17
C GLU A 158 -15.07 2.11 -2.46
N ASP A 159 -15.87 2.41 -1.43
CA ASP A 159 -17.35 2.49 -1.52
C ASP A 159 -18.00 1.29 -2.20
N ALA A 160 -17.48 0.12 -1.89
CA ALA A 160 -17.91 -1.13 -2.51
C ALA A 160 -19.30 -1.55 -2.06
N GLU A 161 -20.04 -2.14 -2.99
CA GLU A 161 -21.17 -3.01 -2.68
C GLU A 161 -20.63 -4.35 -2.19
N VAL A 162 -21.07 -4.79 -1.02
CA VAL A 162 -20.66 -6.06 -0.41
C VAL A 162 -21.89 -6.95 -0.28
N LYS A 163 -21.87 -8.09 -0.97
CA LYS A 163 -22.90 -9.10 -0.90
C LYS A 163 -22.40 -10.32 -0.13
N VAL A 164 -23.06 -10.67 0.94
CA VAL A 164 -22.76 -11.90 1.71
C VAL A 164 -23.38 -13.10 1.00
N GLU A 165 -22.57 -14.10 0.66
CA GLU A 165 -23.04 -15.37 0.08
C GLU A 165 -23.16 -16.46 1.13
N ALA A 166 -22.24 -16.50 2.11
CA ALA A 166 -22.30 -17.40 3.24
C ALA A 166 -21.80 -16.68 4.50
N ALA A 167 -22.52 -16.88 5.60
CA ALA A 167 -22.10 -16.34 6.89
C ALA A 167 -20.78 -16.98 7.33
N GLY A 168 -20.00 -16.25 8.13
CA GLY A 168 -18.81 -16.78 8.80
C GLY A 168 -19.19 -17.80 9.87
N SER A 169 -18.28 -18.69 10.15
CA SER A 169 -18.42 -19.70 11.22
C SER A 169 -17.90 -19.17 12.53
#